data_d0c319017c3723ee8e14931d12f7ca2f
#
_entry.id   d0c319017c3723ee8e14931d12f7ca2f
#
_cell.length_a   1.000
_cell.length_b   1.000
_cell.length_c   1.000
_cell.angle_alpha   90.00
_cell.angle_beta   90.00
_cell.angle_gamma   90.00
#
_symmetry.space_group_name_H-M   'P 1'
#
loop_
_entity.id
_entity.type
_entity.pdbx_description
1 polymer ?
#
loop_
_entity_poly.entity_id
_entity_poly.type
_entity_poly.pdbx_seq_one_letter_code
_entity_poly.pdbx_strand_id
1 'polypeptide(L)'
;IIMPSAFIGFDAMGAMTTDKRLKDLQALLGEGEELDYTKYCRPFGDNMGLVVGESSGFVILMSDRLALEVGANIRGCILNVNINADGNKKSISGPGAGNYFSVGKTFMDVEEVFGDKVLKENSAFIAHGTGTPLNRITESHIVSTFAKEFGIESLPVTSLKSKLGHTMGSAGMDQLFGALG
;
A
#
# COMPACT_ATOMS: atom_id res chain seq x y z
N ILE A 1 -12.24 0.34 14.15
CA ILE A 1 -13.06 1.44 14.77
C ILE A 1 -12.23 2.71 14.72
N ILE A 2 -12.73 3.74 14.05
CA ILE A 2 -12.11 5.05 14.02
C ILE A 2 -12.34 5.74 15.37
N MET A 3 -11.26 6.10 16.04
CA MET A 3 -11.36 6.89 17.26
C MET A 3 -11.24 8.40 16.95
N PRO A 4 -12.06 9.26 17.54
CA PRO A 4 -11.95 10.71 17.33
C PRO A 4 -10.54 11.27 17.59
N SER A 5 -9.83 10.72 18.58
CA SER A 5 -8.45 11.11 18.89
C SER A 5 -7.45 10.82 17.74
N ALA A 6 -7.63 9.72 17.01
CA ALA A 6 -6.81 9.42 15.85
C ALA A 6 -7.08 10.41 14.72
N PHE A 7 -8.34 10.74 14.48
CA PHE A 7 -8.75 11.73 13.49
C PHE A 7 -8.14 13.11 13.78
N ILE A 8 -8.30 13.58 15.01
CA ILE A 8 -7.74 14.86 15.47
C ILE A 8 -6.21 14.85 15.36
N GLY A 9 -5.56 13.74 15.70
CA GLY A 9 -4.10 13.60 15.61
C GLY A 9 -3.59 13.71 14.17
N PHE A 10 -4.20 13.03 13.21
CA PHE A 10 -3.83 13.11 11.80
C PHE A 10 -4.13 14.47 11.18
N ASP A 11 -5.23 15.12 11.58
CA ASP A 11 -5.55 16.45 11.13
C ASP A 11 -4.53 17.47 11.66
N ALA A 12 -4.18 17.40 12.96
CA ALA A 12 -3.18 18.26 13.58
C ALA A 12 -1.77 18.09 12.93
N MET A 13 -1.45 16.90 12.47
CA MET A 13 -0.21 16.65 11.70
C MET A 13 -0.28 17.14 10.26
N GLY A 14 -1.43 17.62 9.81
CA GLY A 14 -1.66 18.00 8.43
C GLY A 14 -1.58 16.82 7.44
N ALA A 15 -1.80 15.58 7.92
CA ALA A 15 -1.69 14.38 7.11
C ALA A 15 -2.97 14.00 6.36
N MET A 16 -4.10 14.61 6.73
CA MET A 16 -5.41 14.31 6.13
C MET A 16 -5.71 15.13 4.89
N THR A 17 -6.44 14.54 3.95
CA THR A 17 -7.15 15.28 2.92
C THR A 17 -8.34 15.98 3.56
N THR A 18 -8.51 17.27 3.26
CA THR A 18 -9.67 18.08 3.68
C THR A 18 -10.29 18.72 2.45
N ASP A 19 -11.55 19.18 2.56
CA ASP A 19 -12.25 19.88 1.48
C ASP A 19 -11.43 21.07 0.96
N LYS A 20 -10.85 21.84 1.87
CA LYS A 20 -10.00 22.96 1.51
C LYS A 20 -8.81 22.51 0.67
N ARG A 21 -8.08 21.49 1.11
CA ARG A 21 -6.91 20.97 0.39
C ARG A 21 -7.28 20.37 -0.96
N LEU A 22 -8.41 19.64 -1.02
CA LEU A 22 -8.91 19.11 -2.28
C LEU A 22 -9.24 20.26 -3.25
N LYS A 23 -9.94 21.28 -2.76
CA LYS A 23 -10.28 22.45 -3.58
C LYS A 23 -9.03 23.18 -4.10
N ASP A 24 -8.05 23.39 -3.23
CA ASP A 24 -6.79 24.03 -3.59
C ASP A 24 -6.04 23.21 -4.65
N LEU A 25 -6.03 21.88 -4.52
CA LEU A 25 -5.41 20.99 -5.51
C LEU A 25 -6.17 21.00 -6.84
N GLN A 26 -7.48 20.88 -6.82
CA GLN A 26 -8.31 20.91 -8.03
C GLN A 26 -8.14 22.23 -8.79
N ALA A 27 -8.10 23.35 -8.09
CA ALA A 27 -7.82 24.65 -8.67
C ALA A 27 -6.43 24.70 -9.33
N LEU A 28 -5.41 24.18 -8.67
CA LEU A 28 -4.05 24.09 -9.19
C LEU A 28 -3.97 23.23 -10.47
N LEU A 29 -4.74 22.15 -10.52
CA LEU A 29 -4.77 21.23 -11.67
C LEU A 29 -5.76 21.64 -12.77
N GLY A 30 -6.53 22.70 -12.57
CA GLY A 30 -7.55 23.13 -13.54
C GLY A 30 -8.74 22.16 -13.63
N GLU A 31 -9.03 21.42 -12.57
CA GLU A 31 -10.05 20.36 -12.55
C GLU A 31 -11.48 20.86 -12.24
N GLY A 32 -11.71 22.17 -12.18
CA GLY A 32 -13.02 22.78 -11.90
C GLY A 32 -13.17 23.26 -10.46
N GLU A 33 -14.28 23.93 -10.16
CA GLU A 33 -14.55 24.54 -8.85
C GLU A 33 -15.35 23.67 -7.89
N GLU A 34 -16.11 22.69 -8.39
CA GLU A 34 -16.87 21.76 -7.57
C GLU A 34 -15.97 20.66 -7.01
N LEU A 35 -16.19 20.33 -5.71
CA LEU A 35 -15.43 19.28 -5.05
C LEU A 35 -15.77 17.89 -5.62
N ASP A 36 -14.80 17.25 -6.20
CA ASP A 36 -14.90 15.87 -6.67
C ASP A 36 -14.37 14.91 -5.59
N TYR A 37 -15.24 14.41 -4.75
CA TYR A 37 -14.89 13.49 -3.66
C TYR A 37 -14.34 12.15 -4.13
N THR A 38 -14.51 11.77 -5.40
CA THR A 38 -13.88 10.56 -5.95
C THR A 38 -12.36 10.69 -6.03
N LYS A 39 -11.86 11.92 -5.95
CA LYS A 39 -10.45 12.27 -6.01
C LYS A 39 -9.79 12.49 -4.64
N TYR A 40 -10.49 12.18 -3.56
CA TYR A 40 -10.01 12.42 -2.20
C TYR A 40 -8.76 11.63 -1.83
N CYS A 41 -8.61 10.41 -2.34
CA CYS A 41 -7.44 9.57 -2.12
C CYS A 41 -6.84 9.10 -3.45
N ARG A 42 -5.68 9.64 -3.79
CA ARG A 42 -4.93 9.33 -5.02
C ARG A 42 -3.51 8.84 -4.64
N PRO A 43 -3.31 7.56 -4.33
CA PRO A 43 -2.04 7.04 -3.78
C PRO A 43 -0.81 7.41 -4.58
N PHE A 44 -0.87 7.33 -5.92
CA PHE A 44 0.26 7.61 -6.81
C PHE A 44 0.03 8.81 -7.76
N GLY A 45 -1.14 9.45 -7.66
CA GLY A 45 -1.43 10.67 -8.39
C GLY A 45 -1.06 11.94 -7.61
N ASP A 46 -1.51 13.08 -8.11
CA ASP A 46 -1.45 14.32 -7.35
C ASP A 46 -2.39 14.22 -6.16
N ASN A 47 -1.84 14.33 -4.97
CA ASN A 47 -2.53 14.06 -3.73
C ASN A 47 -2.17 15.08 -2.65
N MET A 48 -2.93 15.09 -1.57
CA MET A 48 -2.79 16.07 -0.49
C MET A 48 -2.75 15.44 0.90
N GLY A 49 -3.13 14.19 1.03
CA GLY A 49 -3.22 13.55 2.32
C GLY A 49 -3.90 12.18 2.26
N LEU A 50 -4.05 11.59 3.43
CA LEU A 50 -4.78 10.33 3.60
C LEU A 50 -6.26 10.61 3.88
N VAL A 51 -7.09 9.62 3.58
CA VAL A 51 -8.48 9.52 4.02
C VAL A 51 -8.57 8.38 5.01
N VAL A 52 -9.14 8.62 6.17
CA VAL A 52 -9.33 7.57 7.19
C VAL A 52 -10.49 6.68 6.79
N GLY A 53 -10.30 5.38 6.84
CA GLY A 53 -11.33 4.36 6.60
C GLY A 53 -11.50 3.42 7.77
N GLU A 54 -12.54 2.61 7.76
CA GLU A 54 -12.79 1.55 8.73
C GLU A 54 -12.95 0.20 8.05
N SER A 55 -12.33 -0.81 8.60
CA SER A 55 -12.56 -2.20 8.22
C SER A 55 -12.21 -3.14 9.38
N SER A 56 -12.71 -4.36 9.28
CA SER A 56 -12.27 -5.48 10.09
C SER A 56 -12.34 -6.75 9.25
N GLY A 57 -11.48 -7.72 9.53
CA GLY A 57 -11.51 -8.98 8.84
C GLY A 57 -10.64 -10.02 9.53
N PHE A 58 -10.72 -11.25 9.06
CA PHE A 58 -10.00 -12.38 9.59
C PHE A 58 -9.39 -13.19 8.46
N VAL A 59 -8.15 -13.63 8.67
CA VAL A 59 -7.47 -14.56 7.76
C VAL A 59 -7.22 -15.85 8.52
N ILE A 60 -7.65 -16.96 7.96
CA ILE A 60 -7.36 -18.28 8.52
C ILE A 60 -6.12 -18.81 7.82
N LEU A 61 -5.06 -18.98 8.59
CA LEU A 61 -3.80 -19.57 8.11
C LEU A 61 -3.70 -21.01 8.60
N MET A 62 -3.30 -21.89 7.72
CA MET A 62 -3.08 -23.30 8.06
C MET A 62 -1.94 -23.87 7.20
N SER A 63 -1.37 -24.99 7.62
CA SER A 63 -0.40 -25.69 6.80
C SER A 63 -1.09 -26.27 5.54
N ASP A 64 -0.32 -26.44 4.49
CA ASP A 64 -0.76 -27.11 3.25
C ASP A 64 -1.40 -28.48 3.55
N ARG A 65 -0.75 -29.29 4.39
CA ARG A 65 -1.26 -30.59 4.82
C ARG A 65 -2.66 -30.48 5.43
N LEU A 66 -2.85 -29.56 6.39
CA LEU A 66 -4.16 -29.40 7.04
C LEU A 66 -5.21 -28.88 6.05
N ALA A 67 -4.83 -27.94 5.18
CA ALA A 67 -5.74 -27.40 4.17
C ALA A 67 -6.28 -28.50 3.24
N LEU A 68 -5.41 -29.42 2.83
CA LEU A 68 -5.80 -30.57 1.99
C LEU A 68 -6.63 -31.59 2.79
N GLU A 69 -6.27 -31.86 4.04
CA GLU A 69 -6.96 -32.81 4.91
C GLU A 69 -8.41 -32.41 5.18
N VAL A 70 -8.69 -31.12 5.37
CA VAL A 70 -10.03 -30.59 5.64
C VAL A 70 -10.77 -30.18 4.36
N GLY A 71 -10.18 -30.31 3.19
CA GLY A 71 -10.76 -29.86 1.93
C GLY A 71 -11.00 -28.36 1.87
N ALA A 72 -10.05 -27.56 2.40
CA ALA A 72 -10.21 -26.11 2.46
C ALA A 72 -10.22 -25.48 1.07
N ASN A 73 -11.01 -24.43 0.92
CA ASN A 73 -10.94 -23.58 -0.27
C ASN A 73 -9.72 -22.65 -0.16
N ILE A 74 -8.59 -23.11 -0.68
CA ILE A 74 -7.31 -22.38 -0.64
C ILE A 74 -7.41 -21.17 -1.56
N ARG A 75 -7.27 -19.96 -0.98
CA ARG A 75 -7.33 -18.69 -1.70
C ARG A 75 -5.96 -18.20 -2.16
N GLY A 76 -4.90 -18.64 -1.51
CA GLY A 76 -3.53 -18.28 -1.83
C GLY A 76 -2.55 -18.93 -0.86
N CYS A 77 -1.27 -18.77 -1.17
CA CYS A 77 -0.17 -19.25 -0.33
C CYS A 77 0.73 -18.07 0.08
N ILE A 78 1.18 -18.05 1.31
CA ILE A 78 2.21 -17.11 1.77
C ILE A 78 3.57 -17.72 1.47
N LEU A 79 4.30 -17.10 0.55
CA LEU A 79 5.66 -17.53 0.21
C LEU A 79 6.63 -17.17 1.34
N ASN A 80 6.63 -15.92 1.75
CA ASN A 80 7.53 -15.41 2.77
C ASN A 80 6.95 -14.19 3.48
N VAL A 81 7.55 -13.81 4.61
CA VAL A 81 7.23 -12.59 5.35
C VAL A 81 8.54 -11.90 5.74
N ASN A 82 8.81 -10.74 5.17
CA ASN A 82 9.99 -9.95 5.48
C ASN A 82 9.63 -8.78 6.40
N ILE A 83 10.25 -8.74 7.58
CA ILE A 83 10.03 -7.71 8.60
C ILE A 83 11.36 -7.01 8.89
N ASN A 84 11.41 -5.70 8.67
CA ASN A 84 12.57 -4.89 8.94
C ASN A 84 12.14 -3.54 9.53
N ALA A 85 12.97 -2.96 10.40
CA ALA A 85 12.76 -1.64 10.95
C ALA A 85 13.47 -0.58 10.13
N ASP A 86 12.82 0.56 9.92
CA ASP A 86 13.42 1.70 9.20
C ASP A 86 14.47 2.47 10.03
N GLY A 87 14.60 2.16 11.30
CA GLY A 87 15.47 2.88 12.21
C GLY A 87 14.91 4.27 12.59
N ASN A 88 15.80 5.15 13.03
CA ASN A 88 15.41 6.49 13.44
C ASN A 88 15.28 7.41 12.22
N LYS A 89 14.08 7.93 11.97
CA LYS A 89 13.78 8.84 10.87
C LYS A 89 12.81 9.95 11.30
N LYS A 90 12.87 11.09 10.61
CA LYS A 90 12.08 12.28 10.95
C LYS A 90 10.58 12.12 10.70
N SER A 91 10.16 11.21 9.82
CA SER A 91 8.77 11.05 9.41
C SER A 91 8.46 9.58 9.17
N ILE A 92 7.26 9.14 9.57
CA ILE A 92 6.76 7.79 9.31
C ILE A 92 6.75 7.48 7.81
N SER A 93 6.32 8.42 6.98
CA SER A 93 6.24 8.28 5.53
C SER A 93 7.57 8.50 4.80
N GLY A 94 8.61 8.94 5.51
CA GLY A 94 9.93 9.16 4.91
C GLY A 94 10.65 7.87 4.56
N PRO A 95 11.67 7.93 3.70
CA PRO A 95 12.46 6.75 3.34
C PRO A 95 13.19 6.19 4.56
N GLY A 96 13.28 4.87 4.63
CA GLY A 96 14.02 4.13 5.66
C GLY A 96 14.55 2.83 5.11
N ALA A 97 15.68 2.37 5.64
CA ALA A 97 16.38 1.19 5.15
C ALA A 97 15.52 -0.10 5.24
N GLY A 98 14.68 -0.20 6.28
CA GLY A 98 13.82 -1.37 6.49
C GLY A 98 12.88 -1.66 5.33
N ASN A 99 12.27 -0.63 4.75
CA ASN A 99 11.39 -0.80 3.59
C ASN A 99 12.17 -1.30 2.37
N TYR A 100 13.36 -0.79 2.11
CA TYR A 100 14.22 -1.30 1.04
C TYR A 100 14.60 -2.75 1.26
N PHE A 101 15.02 -3.12 2.48
CA PHE A 101 15.36 -4.51 2.79
C PHE A 101 14.15 -5.45 2.65
N SER A 102 12.98 -5.04 3.12
CA SER A 102 11.77 -5.87 3.01
C SER A 102 11.38 -6.11 1.57
N VAL A 103 11.33 -5.05 0.75
CA VAL A 103 10.95 -5.16 -0.66
C VAL A 103 12.00 -5.92 -1.45
N GLY A 104 13.29 -5.59 -1.29
CA GLY A 104 14.38 -6.27 -1.98
C GLY A 104 14.42 -7.77 -1.70
N LYS A 105 14.31 -8.17 -0.43
CA LYS A 105 14.22 -9.58 -0.05
C LYS A 105 13.01 -10.27 -0.67
N THR A 106 11.85 -9.61 -0.69
CA THR A 106 10.64 -10.19 -1.29
C THR A 106 10.83 -10.45 -2.79
N PHE A 107 11.47 -9.53 -3.52
CA PHE A 107 11.78 -9.74 -4.93
C PHE A 107 12.75 -10.92 -5.14
N MET A 108 13.80 -11.00 -4.30
CA MET A 108 14.73 -12.14 -4.32
C MET A 108 14.02 -13.46 -4.04
N ASP A 109 13.16 -13.52 -3.02
CA ASP A 109 12.41 -14.73 -2.65
C ASP A 109 11.50 -15.20 -3.80
N VAL A 110 10.83 -14.26 -4.49
CA VAL A 110 9.97 -14.59 -5.64
C VAL A 110 10.80 -15.11 -6.81
N GLU A 111 11.92 -14.46 -7.10
CA GLU A 111 12.81 -14.90 -8.18
C GLU A 111 13.41 -16.29 -7.89
N GLU A 112 13.85 -16.53 -6.66
CA GLU A 112 14.42 -17.82 -6.25
C GLU A 112 13.43 -18.98 -6.36
N VAL A 113 12.18 -18.76 -5.93
CA VAL A 113 11.17 -19.83 -5.88
C VAL A 113 10.45 -20.03 -7.21
N PHE A 114 10.10 -18.96 -7.90
CA PHE A 114 9.26 -19.02 -9.11
C PHE A 114 10.02 -18.70 -10.40
N GLY A 115 11.22 -18.19 -10.28
CA GLY A 115 12.06 -17.79 -11.40
C GLY A 115 11.78 -16.38 -11.91
N ASP A 116 12.74 -15.89 -12.65
CA ASP A 116 12.81 -14.56 -13.23
C ASP A 116 11.55 -14.18 -14.06
N LYS A 117 11.04 -15.11 -14.85
CA LYS A 117 9.86 -14.88 -15.68
C LYS A 117 8.61 -14.55 -14.87
N VAL A 118 8.37 -15.26 -13.75
CA VAL A 118 7.20 -14.99 -12.89
C VAL A 118 7.32 -13.64 -12.24
N LEU A 119 8.51 -13.30 -11.74
CA LEU A 119 8.76 -11.99 -11.15
C LEU A 119 8.51 -10.86 -12.16
N LYS A 120 8.98 -10.99 -13.39
CA LYS A 120 8.91 -9.93 -14.41
C LYS A 120 7.55 -9.80 -15.10
N GLU A 121 6.88 -10.91 -15.36
CA GLU A 121 5.69 -10.93 -16.22
C GLU A 121 4.38 -11.21 -15.47
N ASN A 122 4.44 -11.86 -14.30
CA ASN A 122 3.25 -12.35 -13.59
C ASN A 122 3.17 -11.86 -12.14
N SER A 123 3.86 -10.77 -11.81
CA SER A 123 3.83 -10.18 -10.47
C SER A 123 3.12 -8.83 -10.46
N ALA A 124 2.55 -8.47 -9.31
CA ALA A 124 1.99 -7.16 -9.05
C ALA A 124 2.41 -6.69 -7.64
N PHE A 125 2.59 -5.41 -7.49
CA PHE A 125 2.94 -4.79 -6.21
C PHE A 125 1.73 -4.11 -5.58
N ILE A 126 1.29 -4.63 -4.42
CA ILE A 126 0.23 -4.00 -3.65
C ILE A 126 0.85 -3.04 -2.64
N ALA A 127 0.86 -1.78 -2.99
CA ALA A 127 1.54 -0.73 -2.27
C ALA A 127 0.81 -0.30 -0.99
N HIS A 128 1.53 0.28 -0.04
CA HIS A 128 0.91 0.93 1.10
C HIS A 128 0.01 2.10 0.68
N GLY A 129 0.48 3.00 -0.18
CA GLY A 129 -0.32 3.97 -0.92
C GLY A 129 -1.27 4.80 -0.07
N THR A 130 -0.76 5.61 0.87
CA THR A 130 -1.58 6.40 1.80
C THR A 130 -2.31 7.58 1.17
N GLY A 131 -1.89 8.04 0.00
CA GLY A 131 -2.37 9.30 -0.60
C GLY A 131 -1.63 10.54 -0.09
N THR A 132 -0.60 10.38 0.75
CA THR A 132 0.25 11.51 1.16
C THR A 132 1.38 11.73 0.15
N PRO A 133 1.78 13.00 -0.13
CA PRO A 133 2.85 13.30 -1.07
C PRO A 133 4.17 12.60 -0.74
N LEU A 134 4.56 12.57 0.53
CA LEU A 134 5.81 11.96 0.95
C LEU A 134 5.81 10.43 0.79
N ASN A 135 4.69 9.75 1.11
CA ASN A 135 4.57 8.32 0.90
C ASN A 135 4.64 7.96 -0.60
N ARG A 136 3.97 8.74 -1.47
CA ARG A 136 4.05 8.58 -2.91
C ARG A 136 5.50 8.58 -3.40
N ILE A 137 6.27 9.58 -3.00
CA ILE A 137 7.68 9.70 -3.40
C ILE A 137 8.48 8.51 -2.89
N THR A 138 8.33 8.17 -1.61
CA THR A 138 9.08 7.08 -0.98
C THR A 138 8.78 5.73 -1.63
N GLU A 139 7.52 5.36 -1.78
CA GLU A 139 7.16 4.07 -2.38
C GLU A 139 7.52 4.00 -3.87
N SER A 140 7.26 5.06 -4.62
CA SER A 140 7.65 5.11 -6.03
C SER A 140 9.15 4.90 -6.21
N HIS A 141 9.96 5.49 -5.34
CA HIS A 141 11.42 5.33 -5.38
C HIS A 141 11.84 3.90 -5.03
N ILE A 142 11.25 3.30 -4.00
CA ILE A 142 11.55 1.92 -3.61
C ILE A 142 11.18 0.96 -4.75
N VAL A 143 9.95 1.04 -5.24
CA VAL A 143 9.46 0.15 -6.30
C VAL A 143 10.26 0.30 -7.58
N SER A 144 10.54 1.53 -8.02
CA SER A 144 11.32 1.76 -9.25
C SER A 144 12.78 1.33 -9.09
N THR A 145 13.36 1.44 -7.90
CA THR A 145 14.72 0.93 -7.63
C THR A 145 14.79 -0.57 -7.86
N PHE A 146 13.89 -1.33 -7.26
CA PHE A 146 13.89 -2.79 -7.40
C PHE A 146 13.40 -3.25 -8.78
N ALA A 147 12.42 -2.61 -9.36
CA ALA A 147 12.02 -2.92 -10.74
C ALA A 147 13.21 -2.78 -11.71
N LYS A 148 14.02 -1.73 -11.56
CA LYS A 148 15.23 -1.53 -12.35
C LYS A 148 16.29 -2.59 -12.05
N GLU A 149 16.55 -2.89 -10.78
CA GLU A 149 17.57 -3.85 -10.35
C GLU A 149 17.28 -5.28 -10.87
N PHE A 150 16.03 -5.69 -10.83
CA PHE A 150 15.57 -6.98 -11.32
C PHE A 150 15.18 -7.00 -12.81
N GLY A 151 15.39 -5.90 -13.53
CA GLY A 151 15.09 -5.81 -14.95
C GLY A 151 13.60 -5.96 -15.30
N ILE A 152 12.72 -5.45 -14.45
CA ILE A 152 11.27 -5.48 -14.65
C ILE A 152 10.88 -4.21 -15.41
N GLU A 153 10.45 -4.35 -16.66
CA GLU A 153 10.06 -3.21 -17.51
C GLU A 153 8.69 -2.62 -17.13
N SER A 154 7.78 -3.48 -16.68
CA SER A 154 6.42 -3.07 -16.31
C SER A 154 5.94 -3.86 -15.11
N LEU A 155 5.87 -3.23 -13.95
CA LEU A 155 5.32 -3.79 -12.73
C LEU A 155 3.98 -3.12 -12.42
N PRO A 156 2.86 -3.84 -12.46
CA PRO A 156 1.58 -3.30 -11.99
C PRO A 156 1.65 -2.93 -10.51
N VAL A 157 1.29 -1.70 -10.19
CA VAL A 157 1.25 -1.19 -8.81
C VAL A 157 -0.14 -0.70 -8.48
N THR A 158 -0.70 -1.15 -7.36
CA THR A 158 -2.03 -0.72 -6.91
C THR A 158 -2.08 -0.50 -5.40
N SER A 159 -3.12 0.17 -4.93
CA SER A 159 -3.46 0.30 -3.52
C SER A 159 -4.97 0.44 -3.35
N LEU A 160 -5.54 -0.35 -2.45
CA LEU A 160 -6.97 -0.29 -2.14
C LEU A 160 -7.39 0.95 -1.36
N LYS A 161 -6.44 1.70 -0.83
CA LYS A 161 -6.74 2.92 -0.08
C LYS A 161 -7.43 4.00 -0.93
N SER A 162 -7.28 3.95 -2.25
CA SER A 162 -8.06 4.79 -3.18
C SER A 162 -9.57 4.53 -3.11
N LYS A 163 -9.99 3.37 -2.63
CA LYS A 163 -11.39 2.94 -2.51
C LYS A 163 -11.90 2.90 -1.08
N LEU A 164 -11.08 2.43 -0.16
CA LEU A 164 -11.47 2.16 1.23
C LEU A 164 -10.96 3.22 2.22
N GLY A 165 -10.06 4.09 1.80
CA GLY A 165 -9.30 4.94 2.71
C GLY A 165 -8.24 4.13 3.47
N HIS A 166 -7.60 4.77 4.44
CA HIS A 166 -6.60 4.15 5.30
C HIS A 166 -7.27 3.59 6.56
N THR A 167 -7.48 2.32 6.61
CA THR A 167 -8.16 1.60 7.68
C THR A 167 -7.24 1.25 8.87
N MET A 168 -6.07 1.88 8.94
CA MET A 168 -5.08 1.77 10.01
C MET A 168 -4.60 0.33 10.21
N GLY A 169 -4.92 -0.27 11.36
CA GLY A 169 -4.46 -1.62 11.71
C GLY A 169 -4.92 -2.73 10.78
N SER A 170 -6.06 -2.57 10.11
CA SER A 170 -6.60 -3.55 9.14
C SER A 170 -6.14 -3.33 7.70
N ALA A 171 -5.41 -2.24 7.42
CA ALA A 171 -5.06 -1.86 6.05
C ALA A 171 -4.27 -2.92 5.26
N GLY A 172 -3.38 -3.66 5.93
CA GLY A 172 -2.65 -4.75 5.29
C GLY A 172 -3.55 -5.93 4.91
N MET A 173 -4.54 -6.21 5.75
CA MET A 173 -5.51 -7.27 5.49
C MET A 173 -6.46 -6.90 4.35
N ASP A 174 -6.92 -5.65 4.29
CA ASP A 174 -7.74 -5.17 3.17
C ASP A 174 -7.00 -5.34 1.83
N GLN A 175 -5.71 -5.00 1.81
CA GLN A 175 -4.87 -5.17 0.63
C GLN A 175 -4.68 -6.65 0.26
N LEU A 176 -4.52 -7.53 1.25
CA LEU A 176 -4.46 -8.97 1.02
C LEU A 176 -5.76 -9.49 0.39
N PHE A 177 -6.92 -9.07 0.91
CA PHE A 177 -8.21 -9.46 0.33
C PHE A 177 -8.37 -8.96 -1.10
N GLY A 178 -7.98 -7.72 -1.38
CA GLY A 178 -8.02 -7.20 -2.74
C GLY A 178 -7.04 -7.85 -3.71
N ALA A 179 -5.97 -8.47 -3.20
CA ALA A 179 -5.05 -9.25 -4.01
C ALA A 179 -5.58 -10.65 -4.34
N LEU A 180 -6.43 -11.20 -3.47
CA LEU A 180 -7.00 -12.54 -3.63
C LEU A 180 -8.34 -12.59 -4.40
N GLY A 181 -8.93 -11.45 -4.70
CA GLY A 181 -10.18 -11.29 -5.45
C GLY A 181 -11.40 -11.40 -4.57
#